data_dd6f9406e43e80b471fe3150539d1bcf
#
_entry.id   dd6f9406e43e80b471fe3150539d1bcf
#
_cell.length_a   1.000
_cell.length_b   1.000
_cell.length_c   1.000
_cell.angle_alpha   90.00
_cell.angle_beta   90.00
_cell.angle_gamma   90.00
#
_symmetry.space_group_name_H-M   'P 1'
#
loop_
_entity.id
_entity.type
_entity.pdbx_description
1 polymer ?
#
loop_
_entity_poly.entity_id
_entity_poly.type
_entity_poly.pdbx_seq_one_letter_code
_entity_poly.pdbx_strand_id
1 'polypeptide(L)'
;MRRTFSRMHERGQVPRLRKAQRGFTLIWALMTVFILGIYLGEVGTLWGTEIARDKEEVLLHQGDEIREAIRRYMEAGGAAGGMQYPRKLDDLVKDPRVPFERRFLRKAYKDPMTGKDWSYIGAPGGGIMGVYSSASGTPFKQEDFPKVYSSFTRQTSYEGWKFAHYPGSAGLRR
;
A
#
# COMPACT_ATOMS: atom_id res chain seq x y z
N MET A 1 -92.22 -18.45 48.70
CA MET A 1 -90.74 -18.50 48.60
C MET A 1 -90.32 -18.47 47.15
N ARG A 2 -89.91 -17.33 46.63
CA ARG A 2 -89.35 -17.18 45.29
C ARG A 2 -87.96 -16.67 45.43
N ARG A 3 -86.99 -17.47 45.05
CA ARG A 3 -85.56 -17.08 44.97
C ARG A 3 -85.26 -16.51 43.55
N THR A 4 -84.96 -15.25 43.48
CA THR A 4 -84.50 -14.57 42.29
C THR A 4 -83.00 -14.83 42.12
N PHE A 5 -82.63 -15.45 41.00
CA PHE A 5 -81.28 -15.66 40.59
C PHE A 5 -80.78 -14.42 39.82
N SER A 6 -79.85 -13.67 40.40
CA SER A 6 -79.21 -12.55 39.75
C SER A 6 -78.05 -13.07 38.88
N ARG A 7 -78.16 -12.92 37.57
CA ARG A 7 -77.08 -13.22 36.62
C ARG A 7 -76.06 -12.02 36.60
N MET A 8 -74.95 -12.26 37.17
CA MET A 8 -73.77 -11.36 36.93
C MET A 8 -73.31 -11.50 35.48
N HIS A 9 -73.35 -10.39 34.77
CA HIS A 9 -72.86 -10.27 33.42
C HIS A 9 -71.39 -9.84 33.52
N GLU A 10 -70.46 -10.82 33.44
CA GLU A 10 -69.05 -10.52 33.28
C GLU A 10 -68.82 -9.98 31.87
N ARG A 11 -68.59 -8.67 31.81
CA ARG A 11 -68.07 -8.02 30.58
C ARG A 11 -66.59 -8.34 30.46
N GLY A 12 -66.25 -9.31 29.62
CA GLY A 12 -64.88 -9.58 29.21
C GLY A 12 -64.21 -8.32 28.55
N GLN A 13 -63.27 -7.76 29.24
CA GLN A 13 -62.39 -6.72 28.65
C GLN A 13 -61.44 -7.36 27.64
N VAL A 14 -61.69 -7.12 26.36
CA VAL A 14 -60.77 -7.51 25.28
C VAL A 14 -59.58 -6.61 25.34
N PRO A 15 -58.34 -7.14 25.50
CA PRO A 15 -57.15 -6.29 25.52
C PRO A 15 -56.97 -5.65 24.15
N ARG A 16 -57.04 -4.33 24.09
CA ARG A 16 -56.71 -3.56 22.89
C ARG A 16 -55.23 -3.72 22.62
N LEU A 17 -54.90 -4.52 21.64
CA LEU A 17 -53.54 -4.68 21.09
C LEU A 17 -53.00 -3.32 20.66
N ARG A 18 -51.90 -2.91 21.29
CA ARG A 18 -51.15 -1.70 21.00
C ARG A 18 -50.54 -1.79 19.60
N LYS A 19 -51.25 -1.33 18.56
CA LYS A 19 -50.74 -1.26 17.17
C LYS A 19 -49.76 -0.10 16.91
N ALA A 20 -49.58 0.80 17.88
CA ALA A 20 -48.79 2.03 17.69
C ALA A 20 -47.28 1.88 17.85
N GLN A 21 -46.77 0.74 18.37
CA GLN A 21 -45.30 0.58 18.61
C GLN A 21 -44.52 -0.01 17.44
N ARG A 22 -45.17 -0.59 16.44
CA ARG A 22 -44.50 -1.22 15.30
C ARG A 22 -43.87 -0.23 14.32
N GLY A 23 -44.38 1.00 14.18
CA GLY A 23 -43.85 2.01 13.29
C GLY A 23 -42.58 2.69 13.84
N PHE A 24 -42.53 2.89 15.17
CA PHE A 24 -41.42 3.55 15.84
C PHE A 24 -40.16 2.70 15.82
N THR A 25 -40.27 1.40 16.05
CA THR A 25 -39.11 0.47 15.99
C THR A 25 -38.54 0.34 14.58
N LEU A 26 -39.38 0.40 13.54
CA LEU A 26 -38.91 0.37 12.15
C LEU A 26 -38.09 1.63 11.80
N ILE A 27 -38.59 2.81 12.20
CA ILE A 27 -37.86 4.08 11.97
C ILE A 27 -36.55 4.08 12.71
N TRP A 28 -36.51 3.60 13.96
CA TRP A 28 -35.25 3.48 14.73
C TRP A 28 -34.27 2.49 14.09
N ALA A 29 -34.75 1.35 13.62
CA ALA A 29 -33.95 0.37 12.92
C ALA A 29 -33.32 0.96 11.62
N LEU A 30 -34.16 1.64 10.82
CA LEU A 30 -33.68 2.31 9.59
C LEU A 30 -32.67 3.41 9.90
N MET A 31 -32.91 4.21 10.94
CA MET A 31 -31.99 5.26 11.36
C MET A 31 -30.64 4.69 11.84
N THR A 32 -30.69 3.57 12.58
CA THR A 32 -29.48 2.88 13.03
C THR A 32 -28.67 2.34 11.84
N VAL A 33 -29.33 1.70 10.87
CA VAL A 33 -28.66 1.19 9.65
C VAL A 33 -28.09 2.34 8.84
N PHE A 34 -28.78 3.46 8.73
CA PHE A 34 -28.31 4.65 8.02
C PHE A 34 -27.06 5.23 8.69
N ILE A 35 -27.06 5.38 10.02
CA ILE A 35 -25.89 5.87 10.78
C ILE A 35 -24.70 4.91 10.63
N LEU A 36 -24.95 3.59 10.75
CA LEU A 36 -23.91 2.58 10.53
C LEU A 36 -23.34 2.63 9.11
N GLY A 37 -24.17 2.89 8.10
CA GLY A 37 -23.71 3.07 6.71
C GLY A 37 -22.77 4.24 6.55
N ILE A 38 -23.04 5.38 7.18
CA ILE A 38 -22.14 6.54 7.19
C ILE A 38 -20.84 6.18 7.89
N TYR A 39 -20.88 5.57 9.06
CA TYR A 39 -19.69 5.16 9.82
C TYR A 39 -18.78 4.21 9.04
N LEU A 40 -19.36 3.22 8.37
CA LEU A 40 -18.61 2.27 7.54
C LEU A 40 -17.97 2.94 6.33
N GLY A 41 -18.60 3.97 5.76
CA GLY A 41 -18.02 4.78 4.68
C GLY A 41 -16.76 5.53 5.12
N GLU A 42 -16.80 6.18 6.27
CA GLU A 42 -15.65 6.89 6.87
C GLU A 42 -14.47 5.95 7.17
N VAL A 43 -14.74 4.81 7.77
CA VAL A 43 -13.71 3.80 8.09
C VAL A 43 -13.01 3.30 6.83
N GLY A 44 -13.74 3.11 5.72
CA GLY A 44 -13.16 2.64 4.46
C GLY A 44 -12.12 3.59 3.88
N THR A 45 -12.28 4.90 4.01
CA THR A 45 -11.33 5.91 3.51
C THR A 45 -10.05 5.95 4.34
N LEU A 46 -10.14 5.77 5.66
CA LEU A 46 -8.98 5.72 6.55
C LEU A 46 -8.09 4.52 6.23
N TRP A 47 -8.67 3.35 6.02
CA TRP A 47 -7.92 2.14 5.69
C TRP A 47 -7.19 2.25 4.34
N GLY A 48 -7.80 2.90 3.35
CA GLY A 48 -7.17 3.16 2.07
C GLY A 48 -5.89 3.99 2.19
N THR A 49 -5.89 4.99 3.06
CA THR A 49 -4.75 5.88 3.31
C THR A 49 -3.62 5.17 4.05
N GLU A 50 -3.94 4.37 5.07
CA GLU A 50 -2.95 3.57 5.81
C GLU A 50 -2.24 2.57 4.89
N ILE A 51 -3.01 1.77 4.12
CA ILE A 51 -2.44 0.82 3.16
C ILE A 51 -1.55 1.52 2.13
N ALA A 52 -1.92 2.72 1.68
CA ALA A 52 -1.12 3.46 0.72
C ALA A 52 0.21 3.95 1.32
N ARG A 53 0.22 4.39 2.57
CA ARG A 53 1.44 4.77 3.30
C ARG A 53 2.36 3.58 3.53
N ASP A 54 1.82 2.44 3.94
CA ASP A 54 2.59 1.20 4.12
C ASP A 54 3.27 0.77 2.81
N LYS A 55 2.54 0.83 1.68
CA LYS A 55 3.11 0.55 0.36
C LYS A 55 4.22 1.52 -0.03
N GLU A 56 4.09 2.77 0.35
CA GLU A 56 5.10 3.80 0.08
C GLU A 56 6.39 3.55 0.88
N GLU A 57 6.28 3.15 2.14
CA GLU A 57 7.43 2.75 2.95
C GLU A 57 8.14 1.52 2.36
N VAL A 58 7.36 0.51 1.96
CA VAL A 58 7.88 -0.67 1.25
C VAL A 58 8.55 -0.28 -0.07
N LEU A 59 7.98 0.68 -0.82
CA LEU A 59 8.54 1.20 -2.07
C LEU A 59 9.94 1.82 -1.84
N LEU A 60 10.06 2.67 -0.83
CA LEU A 60 11.31 3.31 -0.46
C LEU A 60 12.37 2.30 -0.05
N HIS A 61 11.98 1.32 0.78
CA HIS A 61 12.89 0.27 1.25
C HIS A 61 13.37 -0.62 0.10
N GLN A 62 12.45 -1.17 -0.71
CA GLN A 62 12.79 -2.04 -1.82
C GLN A 62 13.55 -1.32 -2.93
N GLY A 63 13.18 -0.07 -3.20
CA GLY A 63 13.89 0.78 -4.18
C GLY A 63 15.34 1.03 -3.77
N ASP A 64 15.59 1.34 -2.48
CA ASP A 64 16.95 1.52 -1.95
C ASP A 64 17.74 0.20 -1.97
N GLU A 65 17.09 -0.92 -1.63
CA GLU A 65 17.71 -2.25 -1.68
C GLU A 65 18.17 -2.63 -3.11
N ILE A 66 17.33 -2.35 -4.11
CA ILE A 66 17.67 -2.56 -5.53
C ILE A 66 18.82 -1.64 -5.96
N ARG A 67 18.77 -0.36 -5.61
CA ARG A 67 19.84 0.61 -5.92
C ARG A 67 21.17 0.16 -5.33
N GLU A 68 21.16 -0.27 -4.07
CA GLU A 68 22.34 -0.76 -3.37
C GLU A 68 22.86 -2.08 -3.96
N ALA A 69 21.96 -2.97 -4.38
CA ALA A 69 22.32 -4.20 -5.08
C ALA A 69 23.01 -3.90 -6.44
N ILE A 70 22.49 -2.94 -7.19
CA ILE A 70 23.13 -2.49 -8.46
C ILE A 70 24.54 -1.95 -8.17
N ARG A 71 24.72 -1.13 -7.13
CA ARG A 71 26.03 -0.63 -6.72
C ARG A 71 27.01 -1.76 -6.45
N ARG A 72 26.63 -2.72 -5.60
CA ARG A 72 27.46 -3.89 -5.25
C ARG A 72 27.76 -4.77 -6.45
N TYR A 73 26.80 -4.93 -7.36
CA TYR A 73 26.97 -5.69 -8.60
C TYR A 73 28.07 -5.06 -9.48
N MET A 74 28.05 -3.74 -9.62
CA MET A 74 29.08 -3.00 -10.37
C MET A 74 30.45 -3.08 -9.70
N GLU A 75 30.54 -2.86 -8.40
CA GLU A 75 31.79 -2.93 -7.63
C GLU A 75 32.43 -4.33 -7.71
N ALA A 76 31.61 -5.38 -7.66
CA ALA A 76 32.08 -6.76 -7.76
C ALA A 76 32.59 -7.13 -9.17
N GLY A 77 32.20 -6.41 -10.22
CA GLY A 77 32.67 -6.59 -11.59
C GLY A 77 34.01 -5.90 -11.91
N GLY A 78 34.39 -4.90 -11.12
CA GLY A 78 35.50 -4.00 -11.41
C GLY A 78 36.91 -4.63 -11.47
N ALA A 79 37.15 -5.80 -10.87
CA ALA A 79 38.45 -6.47 -10.83
C ALA A 79 38.72 -7.36 -12.06
N ALA A 80 37.69 -7.84 -12.78
CA ALA A 80 37.88 -8.83 -13.83
C ALA A 80 37.11 -8.59 -15.14
N GLY A 81 36.11 -7.68 -15.16
CA GLY A 81 35.21 -7.53 -16.31
C GLY A 81 34.72 -6.13 -16.62
N GLY A 82 35.25 -5.10 -15.98
CA GLY A 82 34.78 -3.72 -16.14
C GLY A 82 33.50 -3.43 -15.34
N MET A 83 33.21 -2.15 -15.12
CA MET A 83 32.00 -1.67 -14.46
C MET A 83 30.78 -1.86 -15.38
N GLN A 84 30.15 -3.01 -15.34
CA GLN A 84 28.96 -3.31 -16.14
C GLN A 84 27.71 -3.28 -15.27
N TYR A 85 26.67 -2.64 -15.76
CA TYR A 85 25.35 -2.68 -15.16
C TYR A 85 24.66 -4.03 -15.39
N PRO A 86 23.78 -4.48 -14.48
CA PRO A 86 22.97 -5.68 -14.71
C PRO A 86 22.02 -5.45 -15.90
N ARG A 87 21.77 -6.49 -16.68
CA ARG A 87 20.84 -6.39 -17.82
C ARG A 87 19.39 -6.49 -17.37
N LYS A 88 19.14 -7.22 -16.28
CA LYS A 88 17.82 -7.44 -15.68
C LYS A 88 17.95 -7.59 -14.16
N LEU A 89 16.86 -7.45 -13.42
CA LEU A 89 16.86 -7.61 -11.95
C LEU A 89 17.26 -9.03 -11.50
N ASP A 90 16.96 -10.05 -12.31
CA ASP A 90 17.37 -11.43 -12.01
C ASP A 90 18.89 -11.59 -11.94
N ASP A 91 19.66 -10.77 -12.66
CA ASP A 91 21.14 -10.79 -12.60
C ASP A 91 21.65 -10.37 -11.21
N LEU A 92 20.85 -9.62 -10.45
CA LEU A 92 21.15 -9.27 -9.06
C LEU A 92 20.80 -10.42 -8.08
N VAL A 93 19.86 -11.26 -8.44
CA VAL A 93 19.50 -12.46 -7.64
C VAL A 93 20.50 -13.58 -7.88
N LYS A 94 20.99 -13.73 -9.11
CA LYS A 94 22.00 -14.70 -9.49
C LYS A 94 22.95 -14.08 -10.52
N ASP A 95 24.17 -13.80 -10.10
CA ASP A 95 25.18 -13.18 -10.96
C ASP A 95 25.61 -14.13 -12.09
N PRO A 96 25.31 -13.81 -13.36
CA PRO A 96 25.66 -14.66 -14.49
C PRO A 96 27.17 -14.63 -14.86
N ARG A 97 27.93 -13.71 -14.28
CA ARG A 97 29.35 -13.50 -14.61
C ARG A 97 30.28 -14.48 -13.91
N VAL A 98 29.77 -15.19 -12.88
CA VAL A 98 30.57 -16.11 -12.07
C VAL A 98 29.94 -17.49 -12.02
N PRO A 99 30.74 -18.58 -11.98
CA PRO A 99 30.25 -19.95 -11.95
C PRO A 99 29.68 -20.37 -10.57
N PHE A 100 30.00 -19.61 -9.53
CA PHE A 100 29.50 -19.87 -8.16
C PHE A 100 28.33 -18.95 -7.82
N GLU A 101 27.54 -19.36 -6.84
CA GLU A 101 26.35 -18.62 -6.45
C GLU A 101 26.72 -17.31 -5.74
N ARG A 102 26.55 -16.19 -6.43
CA ARG A 102 26.68 -14.83 -5.89
C ARG A 102 25.36 -14.12 -6.02
N ARG A 103 24.89 -13.58 -4.90
CA ARG A 103 23.61 -12.84 -4.81
C ARG A 103 23.86 -11.45 -4.25
N PHE A 104 23.24 -10.44 -4.84
CA PHE A 104 23.21 -9.07 -4.38
C PHE A 104 21.81 -8.67 -3.88
N LEU A 105 20.78 -9.40 -4.36
CA LEU A 105 19.38 -9.22 -4.00
C LEU A 105 18.78 -10.57 -3.60
N ARG A 106 17.91 -10.59 -2.60
CA ARG A 106 17.27 -11.84 -2.12
C ARG A 106 16.31 -12.43 -3.13
N LYS A 107 15.54 -11.57 -3.82
CA LYS A 107 14.57 -11.92 -4.86
C LYS A 107 14.38 -10.73 -5.80
N ALA A 108 13.91 -10.97 -7.01
CA ALA A 108 13.43 -9.91 -7.88
C ALA A 108 12.10 -9.37 -7.32
N TYR A 109 12.15 -8.18 -6.71
CA TYR A 109 10.96 -7.53 -6.16
C TYR A 109 10.06 -7.03 -7.28
N LYS A 110 8.75 -7.03 -7.03
CA LYS A 110 7.77 -6.30 -7.85
C LYS A 110 7.50 -4.93 -7.22
N ASP A 111 7.07 -3.98 -8.04
CA ASP A 111 6.65 -2.67 -7.58
C ASP A 111 5.47 -2.78 -6.59
N PRO A 112 5.62 -2.39 -5.33
CA PRO A 112 4.58 -2.54 -4.31
C PRO A 112 3.37 -1.63 -4.55
N MET A 113 3.53 -0.55 -5.33
CA MET A 113 2.44 0.36 -5.65
C MET A 113 1.53 -0.22 -6.72
N THR A 114 2.10 -0.76 -7.79
CA THR A 114 1.36 -1.28 -8.95
C THR A 114 1.15 -2.79 -8.94
N GLY A 115 1.95 -3.54 -8.17
CA GLY A 115 2.00 -5.00 -8.18
C GLY A 115 2.64 -5.59 -9.47
N LYS A 116 3.08 -4.74 -10.39
CA LYS A 116 3.73 -5.10 -11.67
C LYS A 116 5.25 -5.08 -11.53
N ASP A 117 5.93 -5.27 -12.66
CA ASP A 117 7.37 -5.11 -12.71
C ASP A 117 7.74 -3.63 -12.61
N TRP A 118 8.93 -3.36 -12.06
CA TRP A 118 9.48 -2.02 -11.96
C TRP A 118 9.72 -1.43 -13.35
N SER A 119 9.59 -0.12 -13.45
CA SER A 119 10.10 0.62 -14.60
C SER A 119 11.60 0.81 -14.45
N TYR A 120 12.35 0.63 -15.55
CA TYR A 120 13.80 0.63 -15.53
C TYR A 120 14.38 1.94 -16.03
N ILE A 121 15.48 2.35 -15.41
CA ILE A 121 16.31 3.45 -15.87
C ILE A 121 17.50 2.83 -16.61
N GLY A 122 17.60 3.07 -17.93
CA GLY A 122 18.67 2.55 -18.75
C GLY A 122 20.01 3.19 -18.41
N ALA A 123 21.07 2.38 -18.44
CA ALA A 123 22.44 2.84 -18.23
C ALA A 123 23.13 3.24 -19.54
N PRO A 124 24.04 4.24 -19.52
CA PRO A 124 24.92 4.49 -20.64
C PRO A 124 25.78 3.24 -20.90
N GLY A 125 25.69 2.68 -22.11
CA GLY A 125 26.40 1.43 -22.47
C GLY A 125 25.57 0.16 -22.27
N GLY A 126 24.30 0.29 -21.89
CA GLY A 126 23.33 -0.81 -21.73
C GLY A 126 23.22 -1.30 -20.29
N GLY A 127 22.12 -2.03 -20.04
CA GLY A 127 21.76 -2.50 -18.70
C GLY A 127 20.89 -1.52 -17.91
N ILE A 128 20.69 -1.81 -16.64
CA ILE A 128 19.77 -1.11 -15.72
C ILE A 128 20.61 -0.40 -14.66
N MET A 129 20.56 0.94 -14.61
CA MET A 129 21.22 1.71 -13.57
C MET A 129 20.32 2.04 -12.39
N GLY A 130 19.03 1.82 -12.54
CA GLY A 130 18.04 2.08 -11.47
C GLY A 130 16.65 1.67 -11.86
N VAL A 131 15.73 1.85 -10.90
CA VAL A 131 14.32 1.54 -11.03
C VAL A 131 13.46 2.70 -10.53
N TYR A 132 12.20 2.75 -10.96
CA TYR A 132 11.19 3.65 -10.43
C TYR A 132 9.80 3.01 -10.55
N SER A 133 8.84 3.48 -9.76
CA SER A 133 7.46 3.03 -9.83
C SER A 133 6.72 3.78 -10.93
N SER A 134 5.93 3.07 -11.72
CA SER A 134 5.01 3.66 -12.71
C SER A 134 3.64 4.01 -12.12
N ALA A 135 3.50 4.00 -10.80
CA ALA A 135 2.26 4.34 -10.14
C ALA A 135 1.90 5.82 -10.34
N SER A 136 0.66 6.05 -10.72
CA SER A 136 0.07 7.39 -10.76
C SER A 136 -0.36 7.84 -9.37
N GLY A 137 -0.26 9.13 -9.10
CA GLY A 137 -0.67 9.74 -7.84
C GLY A 137 0.46 10.47 -7.15
N THR A 138 0.07 11.37 -6.24
CA THR A 138 1.02 12.17 -5.47
C THR A 138 1.47 11.38 -4.25
N PRO A 139 2.80 11.27 -4.02
CA PRO A 139 3.33 10.63 -2.83
C PRO A 139 2.86 11.32 -1.55
N PHE A 140 2.61 10.54 -0.49
CA PHE A 140 2.27 11.08 0.83
C PHE A 140 3.48 11.70 1.50
N LYS A 141 4.64 11.04 1.41
CA LYS A 141 5.90 11.57 1.92
C LYS A 141 6.45 12.59 0.94
N GLN A 142 6.52 13.86 1.37
CA GLN A 142 6.96 14.99 0.55
C GLN A 142 8.27 15.60 1.02
N GLU A 143 8.68 15.30 2.25
CA GLU A 143 9.84 15.91 2.90
C GLU A 143 10.58 14.86 3.77
N ASP A 144 11.67 15.26 4.37
CA ASP A 144 12.49 14.43 5.28
C ASP A 144 13.08 13.18 4.60
N PHE A 145 13.64 13.38 3.41
CA PHE A 145 14.40 12.34 2.72
C PHE A 145 15.90 12.40 3.06
N PRO A 146 16.58 11.24 3.10
CA PRO A 146 18.03 11.21 3.16
C PRO A 146 18.65 12.02 2.02
N LYS A 147 19.86 12.58 2.22
CA LYS A 147 20.56 13.41 1.22
C LYS A 147 20.66 12.75 -0.17
N VAL A 148 20.76 11.42 -0.20
CA VAL A 148 20.80 10.63 -1.45
C VAL A 148 19.52 10.76 -2.26
N TYR A 149 18.39 11.01 -1.60
CA TYR A 149 17.04 11.12 -2.17
C TYR A 149 16.47 12.53 -2.07
N SER A 150 17.30 13.56 -1.99
CA SER A 150 16.86 14.96 -1.96
C SER A 150 15.98 15.34 -3.15
N SER A 151 16.16 14.68 -4.31
CA SER A 151 15.35 14.86 -5.51
C SER A 151 13.92 14.31 -5.38
N PHE A 152 13.61 13.54 -4.33
CA PHE A 152 12.26 13.00 -4.07
C PHE A 152 11.33 14.03 -3.42
N THR A 153 11.89 15.09 -2.89
CA THR A 153 11.13 16.16 -2.22
C THR A 153 10.17 16.83 -3.20
N ARG A 154 8.92 16.98 -2.78
CA ARG A 154 7.84 17.68 -3.51
C ARG A 154 7.54 17.11 -4.90
N GLN A 155 7.73 15.81 -5.09
CA GLN A 155 7.33 15.16 -6.33
C GLN A 155 5.81 15.00 -6.41
N THR A 156 5.26 15.22 -7.59
CA THR A 156 3.83 15.08 -7.88
C THR A 156 3.45 13.67 -8.34
N SER A 157 4.45 12.82 -8.58
CA SER A 157 4.27 11.43 -9.05
C SER A 157 5.36 10.54 -8.49
N TYR A 158 5.04 9.26 -8.27
CA TYR A 158 6.02 8.23 -7.88
C TYR A 158 7.07 7.97 -8.97
N GLU A 159 6.81 8.33 -10.23
CA GLU A 159 7.81 8.28 -11.30
C GLU A 159 9.02 9.19 -11.04
N GLY A 160 8.85 10.24 -10.23
CA GLY A 160 9.92 11.12 -9.80
C GLY A 160 10.89 10.46 -8.80
N TRP A 161 10.49 9.39 -8.14
CA TRP A 161 11.31 8.65 -7.18
C TRP A 161 12.20 7.64 -7.90
N LYS A 162 13.33 8.12 -8.37
CA LYS A 162 14.31 7.35 -9.17
C LYS A 162 15.38 6.75 -8.28
N PHE A 163 15.30 5.45 -8.04
CA PHE A 163 16.29 4.68 -7.27
C PHE A 163 17.42 4.24 -8.21
N ALA A 164 18.34 5.15 -8.52
CA ALA A 164 19.43 4.91 -9.44
C ALA A 164 20.81 5.02 -8.76
N HIS A 165 21.75 4.21 -9.21
CA HIS A 165 23.14 4.33 -8.83
C HIS A 165 23.91 5.06 -9.93
N TYR A 166 24.44 6.25 -9.59
CA TYR A 166 25.30 7.03 -10.47
C TYR A 166 26.75 6.84 -10.05
N PRO A 167 27.64 6.31 -10.93
CA PRO A 167 29.07 6.23 -10.65
C PRO A 167 29.62 7.65 -10.44
N GLY A 168 30.27 7.90 -9.33
CA GLY A 168 30.75 9.22 -8.96
C GLY A 168 29.94 9.97 -7.89
N SER A 169 28.71 9.55 -7.57
CA SER A 169 27.95 10.14 -6.47
C SER A 169 28.41 9.68 -5.07
N ALA A 170 29.39 8.78 -5.00
CA ALA A 170 29.99 8.31 -3.75
C ALA A 170 30.73 9.41 -2.95
N GLY A 171 30.99 10.58 -3.54
CA GLY A 171 31.66 11.72 -2.88
C GLY A 171 30.75 12.56 -1.96
N LEU A 172 29.44 12.34 -1.92
CA LEU A 172 28.49 13.10 -1.09
C LEU A 172 28.22 12.47 0.29
N ARG A 173 28.98 11.43 0.67
CA ARG A 173 29.00 10.88 2.04
C ARG A 173 30.06 11.61 2.87
N ARG A 174 29.84 12.88 3.21
CA ARG A 174 30.50 13.58 4.32
C ARG A 174 29.52 14.47 5.04
#